data_a6e4388fe01355b5e36499c654dba5a7
#
_entry.id   a6e4388fe01355b5e36499c654dba5a7
#
_cell.length_a   1.000
_cell.length_b   1.000
_cell.length_c   1.000
_cell.angle_alpha   90.00
_cell.angle_beta   90.00
_cell.angle_gamma   90.00
#
_symmetry.space_group_name_H-M   'P 1'
#
loop_
_entity.id
_entity.type
_entity.pdbx_description
1 polymer ?
#
loop_
_entity_poly.entity_id
_entity_poly.type
_entity_poly.pdbx_seq_one_letter_code
_entity_poly.pdbx_strand_id
1 'polypeptide(L)'
;MVDANSCYSSVQAIEIGKLLEDNDVTHFEEPCPYWKPEETKKVTDSLKIDVTGGEQDCDLRIWRDMVNRKIVNIFQPDVMYMGGLTKALKVAKIIEKGGFICTPHTANLSLVTICTMHFLKAINNAGPYLEFSIEGKDYYPWQQNLFLGDPFKISNGMVKIEDTPGWGIEINPDWLDKSEYKKTEI
;
A
#
# COMPACT_ATOMS: atom_id res chain seq x y z
N MET A 1 -10.54 -7.14 4.35
CA MET A 1 -9.79 -7.13 3.09
C MET A 1 -9.26 -8.53 2.81
N VAL A 2 -9.26 -8.95 1.57
CA VAL A 2 -8.64 -10.21 1.12
C VAL A 2 -7.73 -9.86 -0.04
N ASP A 3 -6.47 -10.27 0.05
CA ASP A 3 -5.48 -10.14 -1.01
C ASP A 3 -5.32 -11.50 -1.72
N ALA A 4 -5.45 -11.49 -3.04
CA ALA A 4 -5.27 -12.67 -3.88
C ALA A 4 -3.87 -12.73 -4.51
N ASN A 5 -3.07 -11.71 -4.35
CA ASN A 5 -1.69 -11.65 -4.83
C ASN A 5 -1.56 -12.09 -6.30
N SER A 6 -2.43 -11.56 -7.16
CA SER A 6 -2.41 -11.77 -8.62
C SER A 6 -2.66 -13.23 -9.08
N CYS A 7 -3.34 -14.07 -8.29
CA CYS A 7 -3.33 -15.52 -8.55
C CYS A 7 -4.50 -16.06 -9.39
N TYR A 8 -5.60 -15.30 -9.58
CA TYR A 8 -6.79 -15.82 -10.25
C TYR A 8 -6.91 -15.38 -11.70
N SER A 9 -7.64 -16.18 -12.51
CA SER A 9 -8.26 -15.69 -13.75
C SER A 9 -9.46 -14.80 -13.40
N SER A 10 -9.89 -13.93 -14.31
CA SER A 10 -11.08 -13.09 -14.08
C SER A 10 -12.33 -13.88 -13.75
N VAL A 11 -12.52 -15.06 -14.34
CA VAL A 11 -13.66 -15.94 -14.05
C VAL A 11 -13.63 -16.41 -12.60
N GLN A 12 -12.50 -16.96 -12.16
CA GLN A 12 -12.33 -17.40 -10.77
C GLN A 12 -12.45 -16.26 -9.78
N ALA A 13 -11.83 -15.11 -10.10
CA ALA A 13 -11.87 -13.92 -9.26
C ALA A 13 -13.30 -13.39 -9.08
N ILE A 14 -14.15 -13.42 -10.11
CA ILE A 14 -15.55 -13.02 -10.03
C ILE A 14 -16.35 -13.99 -9.14
N GLU A 15 -16.11 -15.28 -9.27
CA GLU A 15 -16.77 -16.31 -8.43
C GLU A 15 -16.40 -16.11 -6.95
N ILE A 16 -15.11 -15.96 -6.66
CA ILE A 16 -14.60 -15.71 -5.30
C ILE A 16 -15.10 -14.35 -4.79
N GLY A 17 -15.04 -13.30 -5.61
CA GLY A 17 -15.50 -11.98 -5.25
C GLY A 17 -16.97 -11.94 -4.81
N LYS A 18 -17.84 -12.71 -5.45
CA LYS A 18 -19.23 -12.87 -5.01
C LYS A 18 -19.35 -13.53 -3.64
N LEU A 19 -18.51 -14.53 -3.35
CA LEU A 19 -18.47 -15.13 -2.02
C LEU A 19 -17.97 -14.14 -0.97
N LEU A 20 -17.02 -13.26 -1.34
CA LEU A 20 -16.55 -12.18 -0.46
C LEU A 20 -17.65 -11.16 -0.18
N GLU A 21 -18.46 -10.80 -1.18
CA GLU A 21 -19.65 -9.93 -1.02
C GLU A 21 -20.64 -10.54 -0.03
N ASP A 22 -20.92 -11.84 -0.14
CA ASP A 22 -21.85 -12.57 0.74
C ASP A 22 -21.35 -12.68 2.19
N ASN A 23 -20.06 -12.38 2.44
CA ASN A 23 -19.41 -12.43 3.75
C ASN A 23 -18.93 -11.06 4.25
N ASP A 24 -19.51 -9.97 3.78
CA ASP A 24 -19.23 -8.59 4.19
C ASP A 24 -17.76 -8.18 4.05
N VAL A 25 -17.01 -8.78 3.14
CA VAL A 25 -15.65 -8.35 2.80
C VAL A 25 -15.73 -7.09 1.95
N THR A 26 -15.00 -6.06 2.33
CA THR A 26 -15.09 -4.73 1.69
C THR A 26 -14.10 -4.51 0.55
N HIS A 27 -12.97 -5.21 0.56
CA HIS A 27 -11.88 -5.00 -0.41
C HIS A 27 -11.34 -6.33 -0.92
N PHE A 28 -11.19 -6.43 -2.23
CA PHE A 28 -10.56 -7.56 -2.92
C PHE A 28 -9.33 -7.07 -3.68
N GLU A 29 -8.16 -7.35 -3.11
CA GLU A 29 -6.88 -6.88 -3.61
C GLU A 29 -6.29 -7.84 -4.63
N GLU A 30 -5.68 -7.27 -5.67
CA GLU A 30 -4.97 -7.95 -6.77
C GLU A 30 -5.61 -9.28 -7.21
N PRO A 31 -6.90 -9.29 -7.59
CA PRO A 31 -7.59 -10.55 -7.92
C PRO A 31 -6.97 -11.28 -9.11
N CYS A 32 -6.43 -10.54 -10.07
CA CYS A 32 -5.83 -11.07 -11.31
C CYS A 32 -4.38 -10.62 -11.44
N PRO A 33 -3.58 -11.29 -12.30
CA PRO A 33 -2.22 -10.89 -12.59
C PRO A 33 -2.11 -9.40 -12.92
N TYR A 34 -1.31 -8.63 -12.15
CA TYR A 34 -1.21 -7.17 -12.30
C TYR A 34 -0.81 -6.73 -13.71
N TRP A 35 -0.04 -7.56 -14.45
CA TRP A 35 0.35 -7.32 -15.85
C TRP A 35 -0.77 -7.63 -16.86
N LYS A 36 -1.97 -8.02 -16.39
CA LYS A 36 -3.18 -8.24 -17.21
C LYS A 36 -4.32 -7.33 -16.75
N PRO A 37 -4.19 -6.01 -16.88
CA PRO A 37 -5.17 -5.05 -16.36
C PRO A 37 -6.60 -5.28 -16.91
N GLU A 38 -6.73 -5.85 -18.11
CA GLU A 38 -8.03 -6.22 -18.69
C GLU A 38 -8.78 -7.27 -17.88
N GLU A 39 -8.05 -8.21 -17.28
CA GLU A 39 -8.67 -9.23 -16.42
C GLU A 39 -9.15 -8.61 -15.12
N THR A 40 -8.33 -7.77 -14.47
CA THR A 40 -8.73 -7.03 -13.28
C THR A 40 -9.93 -6.12 -13.56
N LYS A 41 -9.95 -5.44 -14.71
CA LYS A 41 -11.09 -4.59 -15.13
C LYS A 41 -12.39 -5.36 -15.21
N LYS A 42 -12.39 -6.57 -15.76
CA LYS A 42 -13.60 -7.43 -15.80
C LYS A 42 -14.10 -7.74 -14.40
N VAL A 43 -13.21 -8.00 -13.45
CA VAL A 43 -13.56 -8.25 -12.05
C VAL A 43 -14.17 -7.00 -11.43
N THR A 44 -13.53 -5.85 -11.58
CA THR A 44 -14.01 -4.56 -11.08
C THR A 44 -15.41 -4.22 -11.60
N ASP A 45 -15.67 -4.47 -12.87
CA ASP A 45 -16.99 -4.20 -13.47
C ASP A 45 -18.08 -5.20 -13.06
N SER A 46 -17.69 -6.35 -12.50
CA SER A 46 -18.61 -7.45 -12.17
C SER A 46 -18.97 -7.52 -10.70
N LEU A 47 -18.21 -6.89 -9.82
CA LEU A 47 -18.36 -6.93 -8.37
C LEU A 47 -18.91 -5.61 -7.81
N LYS A 48 -19.52 -5.70 -6.62
CA LYS A 48 -19.99 -4.54 -5.84
C LYS A 48 -18.97 -4.11 -4.80
N ILE A 49 -18.14 -5.05 -4.29
CA ILE A 49 -17.04 -4.74 -3.40
C ILE A 49 -15.94 -4.01 -4.16
N ASP A 50 -15.15 -3.22 -3.44
CA ASP A 50 -14.03 -2.50 -4.04
C ASP A 50 -12.92 -3.46 -4.45
N VAL A 51 -12.56 -3.45 -5.72
CA VAL A 51 -11.34 -4.08 -6.23
C VAL A 51 -10.19 -3.10 -6.06
N THR A 52 -9.08 -3.57 -5.51
CA THR A 52 -7.92 -2.74 -5.17
C THR A 52 -6.65 -3.29 -5.81
N GLY A 53 -5.62 -2.46 -5.95
CA GLY A 53 -4.34 -2.89 -6.50
C GLY A 53 -3.48 -1.74 -7.02
N GLY A 54 -2.32 -2.12 -7.60
CA GLY A 54 -1.37 -1.20 -8.21
C GLY A 54 -0.02 -1.15 -7.51
N GLU A 55 0.22 -1.90 -6.45
CA GLU A 55 1.48 -1.89 -5.71
C GLU A 55 2.69 -2.22 -6.58
N GLN A 56 2.52 -3.12 -7.56
CA GLN A 56 3.58 -3.58 -8.45
C GLN A 56 3.97 -2.53 -9.52
N ASP A 57 3.16 -1.50 -9.73
CA ASP A 57 3.35 -0.57 -10.82
C ASP A 57 4.17 0.65 -10.42
N CYS A 58 5.25 0.91 -11.16
CA CYS A 58 6.14 2.04 -10.91
C CYS A 58 6.20 3.09 -12.05
N ASP A 59 5.53 2.87 -13.18
CA ASP A 59 5.51 3.81 -14.32
C ASP A 59 4.28 4.74 -14.27
N LEU A 60 4.53 6.05 -14.31
CA LEU A 60 3.46 7.06 -14.32
C LEU A 60 2.49 6.96 -15.51
N ARG A 61 2.90 6.32 -16.61
CA ARG A 61 2.02 6.09 -17.77
C ARG A 61 1.01 5.00 -17.47
N ILE A 62 1.44 3.93 -16.79
CA ILE A 62 0.56 2.85 -16.33
C ILE A 62 -0.46 3.41 -15.34
N TRP A 63 -0.04 4.22 -14.38
CA TRP A 63 -0.95 4.86 -13.42
C TRP A 63 -2.02 5.72 -14.10
N ARG A 64 -1.65 6.50 -15.13
CA ARG A 64 -2.63 7.27 -15.92
C ARG A 64 -3.60 6.36 -16.67
N ASP A 65 -3.11 5.28 -17.26
CA ASP A 65 -3.95 4.30 -17.95
C ASP A 65 -4.93 3.64 -17.01
N MET A 66 -4.45 3.14 -15.87
CA MET A 66 -5.29 2.52 -14.84
C MET A 66 -6.40 3.44 -14.33
N VAL A 67 -6.06 4.70 -14.06
CA VAL A 67 -7.04 5.72 -13.61
C VAL A 67 -8.05 6.04 -14.72
N ASN A 68 -7.60 6.30 -15.94
CA ASN A 68 -8.47 6.63 -17.07
C ASN A 68 -9.44 5.51 -17.41
N ARG A 69 -9.00 4.27 -17.29
CA ARG A 69 -9.78 3.06 -17.60
C ARG A 69 -10.54 2.51 -16.39
N LYS A 70 -10.31 3.10 -15.21
CA LYS A 70 -10.95 2.65 -13.95
C LYS A 70 -10.69 1.16 -13.71
N ILE A 71 -9.43 0.75 -13.76
CA ILE A 71 -9.02 -0.65 -13.63
C ILE A 71 -9.36 -1.19 -12.24
N VAL A 72 -9.21 -0.38 -11.22
CA VAL A 72 -9.55 -0.67 -9.82
C VAL A 72 -10.40 0.46 -9.23
N ASN A 73 -11.04 0.21 -8.08
CA ASN A 73 -11.82 1.20 -7.34
C ASN A 73 -10.94 2.00 -6.37
N ILE A 74 -9.98 1.33 -5.72
CA ILE A 74 -9.04 1.92 -4.78
C ILE A 74 -7.62 1.61 -5.25
N PHE A 75 -6.78 2.63 -5.33
CA PHE A 75 -5.42 2.54 -5.83
C PHE A 75 -4.41 2.43 -4.70
N GLN A 76 -3.46 1.49 -4.82
CA GLN A 76 -2.53 1.10 -3.76
C GLN A 76 -1.05 1.27 -4.18
N PRO A 77 -0.56 2.51 -4.43
CA PRO A 77 0.86 2.68 -4.75
C PRO A 77 1.73 2.32 -3.53
N ASP A 78 2.81 1.59 -3.76
CA ASP A 78 3.88 1.42 -2.77
C ASP A 78 4.92 2.52 -2.90
N VAL A 79 5.22 3.21 -1.82
CA VAL A 79 6.17 4.34 -1.80
C VAL A 79 7.58 3.91 -2.23
N MET A 80 8.00 2.70 -1.84
CA MET A 80 9.34 2.19 -2.14
C MET A 80 9.44 1.64 -3.57
N TYR A 81 8.44 0.87 -4.02
CA TYR A 81 8.40 0.36 -5.40
C TYR A 81 8.28 1.51 -6.41
N MET A 82 7.59 2.57 -6.05
CA MET A 82 7.54 3.82 -6.84
C MET A 82 8.91 4.51 -6.95
N GLY A 83 9.86 4.21 -6.09
CA GLY A 83 11.15 4.88 -6.01
C GLY A 83 11.14 6.16 -5.17
N GLY A 84 10.24 6.24 -4.19
CA GLY A 84 10.20 7.28 -3.17
C GLY A 84 9.00 8.23 -3.22
N LEU A 85 8.87 9.04 -2.18
CA LEU A 85 7.74 9.93 -1.92
C LEU A 85 7.44 10.91 -3.06
N THR A 86 8.45 11.47 -3.70
CA THR A 86 8.25 12.46 -4.78
C THR A 86 7.43 11.87 -5.93
N LYS A 87 7.68 10.61 -6.27
CA LYS A 87 6.97 9.95 -7.36
C LYS A 87 5.60 9.45 -6.88
N ALA A 88 5.53 8.91 -5.66
CA ALA A 88 4.27 8.51 -5.04
C ALA A 88 3.28 9.68 -4.95
N LEU A 89 3.72 10.88 -4.55
CA LEU A 89 2.88 12.08 -4.53
C LEU A 89 2.36 12.49 -5.92
N LYS A 90 3.15 12.26 -6.99
CA LYS A 90 2.67 12.47 -8.36
C LYS A 90 1.58 11.47 -8.74
N VAL A 91 1.72 10.22 -8.32
CA VAL A 91 0.71 9.17 -8.51
C VAL A 91 -0.57 9.51 -7.74
N ALA A 92 -0.47 9.88 -6.47
CA ALA A 92 -1.64 10.31 -5.69
C ALA A 92 -2.44 11.44 -6.37
N LYS A 93 -1.74 12.41 -6.96
CA LYS A 93 -2.38 13.49 -7.74
C LYS A 93 -3.05 13.00 -9.03
N ILE A 94 -2.52 11.96 -9.68
CA ILE A 94 -3.16 11.34 -10.85
C ILE A 94 -4.46 10.66 -10.40
N ILE A 95 -4.41 9.91 -9.31
CA ILE A 95 -5.55 9.21 -8.71
C ILE A 95 -6.63 10.22 -8.27
N GLU A 96 -6.23 11.29 -7.55
CA GLU A 96 -7.11 12.39 -7.10
C GLU A 96 -7.86 13.03 -8.26
N LYS A 97 -7.15 13.35 -9.36
CA LYS A 97 -7.76 13.94 -10.56
C LYS A 97 -8.77 13.01 -11.24
N GLY A 98 -8.61 11.71 -11.10
CA GLY A 98 -9.58 10.71 -11.54
C GLY A 98 -10.79 10.56 -10.63
N GLY A 99 -10.78 11.21 -9.47
CA GLY A 99 -11.85 11.10 -8.46
C GLY A 99 -11.77 9.83 -7.61
N PHE A 100 -10.60 9.20 -7.51
CA PHE A 100 -10.42 7.93 -6.79
C PHE A 100 -9.69 8.10 -5.46
N ILE A 101 -9.87 7.10 -4.60
CA ILE A 101 -9.20 6.95 -3.30
C ILE A 101 -7.83 6.30 -3.50
N CYS A 102 -6.86 6.75 -2.69
CA CYS A 102 -5.51 6.19 -2.58
C CYS A 102 -5.32 5.59 -1.19
N THR A 103 -5.15 4.28 -1.13
CA THR A 103 -4.83 3.54 0.09
C THR A 103 -3.52 2.78 -0.17
N PRO A 104 -2.36 3.34 0.17
CA PRO A 104 -1.08 2.80 -0.25
C PRO A 104 -0.78 1.44 0.37
N HIS A 105 -0.10 0.59 -0.40
CA HIS A 105 0.51 -0.64 0.07
C HIS A 105 1.67 -0.37 1.03
N THR A 106 1.86 -1.25 2.02
CA THR A 106 3.06 -1.27 2.86
C THR A 106 3.32 -2.66 3.44
N ALA A 107 4.48 -3.21 3.12
CA ALA A 107 4.80 -4.62 3.36
C ALA A 107 5.22 -4.96 4.79
N ASN A 108 5.72 -4.02 5.59
CA ASN A 108 6.33 -4.34 6.88
C ASN A 108 6.49 -3.13 7.80
N LEU A 109 6.60 -3.37 9.10
CA LEU A 109 6.74 -2.34 10.14
C LEU A 109 8.18 -1.81 10.24
N SER A 110 8.59 -1.02 9.25
CA SER A 110 9.91 -0.39 9.18
C SER A 110 9.83 1.06 8.73
N LEU A 111 10.93 1.61 8.23
CA LEU A 111 10.95 2.94 7.58
C LEU A 111 9.97 3.02 6.40
N VAL A 112 9.67 1.90 5.73
CA VAL A 112 8.65 1.84 4.66
C VAL A 112 7.31 2.31 5.19
N THR A 113 6.82 1.69 6.28
CA THR A 113 5.53 2.05 6.89
C THR A 113 5.54 3.49 7.41
N ILE A 114 6.63 3.96 8.00
CA ILE A 114 6.75 5.38 8.42
C ILE A 114 6.59 6.31 7.22
N CYS A 115 7.30 6.06 6.12
CA CYS A 115 7.16 6.85 4.88
C CYS A 115 5.73 6.80 4.34
N THR A 116 5.10 5.62 4.36
CA THR A 116 3.72 5.42 3.89
C THR A 116 2.71 6.16 4.77
N MET A 117 2.89 6.17 6.09
CA MET A 117 2.06 6.94 7.02
C MET A 117 2.14 8.44 6.73
N HIS A 118 3.35 8.98 6.52
CA HIS A 118 3.53 10.39 6.13
C HIS A 118 2.93 10.68 4.76
N PHE A 119 3.10 9.78 3.80
CA PHE A 119 2.50 9.90 2.48
C PHE A 119 0.98 9.98 2.57
N LEU A 120 0.35 9.05 3.30
CA LEU A 120 -1.10 9.00 3.48
C LEU A 120 -1.64 10.28 4.16
N LYS A 121 -0.90 10.81 5.16
CA LYS A 121 -1.26 12.08 5.83
C LYS A 121 -1.14 13.30 4.91
N ALA A 122 -0.29 13.24 3.90
CA ALA A 122 0.04 14.38 3.02
C ALA A 122 -0.87 14.48 1.78
N ILE A 123 -1.69 13.49 1.46
CA ILE A 123 -2.54 13.47 0.27
C ILE A 123 -4.00 13.79 0.62
N ASN A 124 -4.72 14.43 -0.33
CA ASN A 124 -6.11 14.84 -0.09
C ASN A 124 -7.11 13.70 -0.30
N ASN A 125 -6.76 12.71 -1.13
CA ASN A 125 -7.59 11.57 -1.48
C ASN A 125 -7.22 10.29 -0.74
N ALA A 126 -6.70 10.45 0.49
CA ALA A 126 -6.38 9.32 1.35
C ALA A 126 -7.60 8.46 1.66
N GLY A 127 -7.44 7.15 1.55
CA GLY A 127 -8.42 6.20 2.08
C GLY A 127 -8.39 6.14 3.62
N PRO A 128 -9.39 5.52 4.23
CA PRO A 128 -9.52 5.48 5.69
C PRO A 128 -8.58 4.49 6.36
N TYR A 129 -7.89 3.66 5.60
CA TYR A 129 -7.08 2.56 6.12
C TYR A 129 -5.61 2.72 5.74
N LEU A 130 -4.75 2.21 6.61
CA LEU A 130 -3.35 1.91 6.34
C LEU A 130 -3.19 0.39 6.40
N GLU A 131 -2.61 -0.20 5.38
CA GLU A 131 -2.17 -1.58 5.47
C GLU A 131 -1.13 -1.71 6.59
N PHE A 132 -1.26 -2.74 7.42
CA PHE A 132 -0.47 -2.88 8.62
C PHE A 132 -0.10 -4.35 8.83
N SER A 133 1.19 -4.63 8.79
CA SER A 133 1.71 -5.98 8.98
C SER A 133 1.40 -6.49 10.38
N ILE A 134 0.86 -7.70 10.44
CA ILE A 134 0.56 -8.42 11.69
C ILE A 134 1.42 -9.67 11.87
N GLU A 135 2.40 -9.87 11.00
CA GLU A 135 3.32 -10.99 11.08
C GLU A 135 4.11 -10.98 12.39
N GLY A 136 4.32 -12.17 12.91
CA GLY A 136 5.02 -12.34 14.17
C GLY A 136 6.50 -11.96 14.11
N LYS A 137 7.10 -11.82 15.29
CA LYS A 137 8.51 -11.43 15.46
C LYS A 137 9.50 -12.33 14.71
N ASP A 138 9.13 -13.59 14.47
CA ASP A 138 9.99 -14.55 13.77
C ASP A 138 9.98 -14.36 12.26
N TYR A 139 8.95 -13.73 11.69
CA TYR A 139 8.85 -13.48 10.26
C TYR A 139 9.76 -12.32 9.82
N TYR A 140 9.78 -11.23 10.62
CA TYR A 140 10.66 -10.08 10.38
C TYR A 140 11.55 -9.80 11.61
N PRO A 141 12.52 -10.66 11.93
CA PRO A 141 13.34 -10.52 13.15
C PRO A 141 14.16 -9.21 13.19
N TRP A 142 14.49 -8.67 12.02
CA TRP A 142 15.21 -7.41 11.87
C TRP A 142 14.40 -6.16 12.23
N GLN A 143 13.08 -6.25 12.32
CA GLN A 143 12.22 -5.13 12.75
C GLN A 143 12.30 -4.89 14.27
N GLN A 144 12.70 -5.90 15.02
CA GLN A 144 12.74 -5.82 16.46
C GLN A 144 13.75 -4.77 16.91
N ASN A 145 13.29 -3.85 17.75
CA ASN A 145 14.12 -2.76 18.28
C ASN A 145 14.74 -1.85 17.21
N LEU A 146 14.16 -1.76 16.02
CA LEU A 146 14.62 -0.87 14.96
C LEU A 146 14.52 0.60 15.38
N PHE A 147 13.49 0.95 16.14
CA PHE A 147 13.24 2.29 16.63
C PHE A 147 13.34 2.36 18.14
N LEU A 148 13.72 3.53 18.66
CA LEU A 148 13.49 3.86 20.07
C LEU A 148 11.99 4.17 20.26
N GLY A 149 11.38 3.54 21.27
CA GLY A 149 9.94 3.61 21.47
C GLY A 149 9.16 2.70 20.51
N ASP A 150 7.87 2.97 20.36
CA ASP A 150 6.96 2.20 19.53
C ASP A 150 6.16 3.14 18.59
N PRO A 151 6.70 3.43 17.39
CA PRO A 151 6.03 4.30 16.44
C PRO A 151 4.77 3.67 15.81
N PHE A 152 4.57 2.36 16.00
CA PHE A 152 3.47 1.58 15.45
C PHE A 152 2.41 1.22 16.48
N LYS A 153 2.43 1.88 17.64
CA LYS A 153 1.46 1.63 18.71
C LYS A 153 0.04 1.87 18.21
N ILE A 154 -0.75 0.79 18.25
CA ILE A 154 -2.18 0.85 17.92
C ILE A 154 -2.97 1.25 19.16
N SER A 155 -3.84 2.25 19.02
CA SER A 155 -4.79 2.66 20.03
C SER A 155 -6.17 2.87 19.39
N ASN A 156 -7.18 2.16 19.88
CA ASN A 156 -8.54 2.19 19.34
C ASN A 156 -8.60 1.94 17.81
N GLY A 157 -7.81 0.97 17.32
CA GLY A 157 -7.75 0.63 15.90
C GLY A 157 -7.02 1.66 15.03
N MET A 158 -6.32 2.61 15.63
CA MET A 158 -5.59 3.67 14.92
C MET A 158 -4.12 3.67 15.30
N VAL A 159 -3.27 4.00 14.32
CA VAL A 159 -1.87 4.36 14.50
C VAL A 159 -1.71 5.86 14.28
N LYS A 160 -0.86 6.51 15.06
CA LYS A 160 -0.66 7.96 15.02
C LYS A 160 0.78 8.28 14.66
N ILE A 161 0.96 9.23 13.74
CA ILE A 161 2.25 9.88 13.51
C ILE A 161 2.39 11.02 14.51
N GLU A 162 3.50 11.02 15.25
CA GLU A 162 3.83 12.13 16.15
C GLU A 162 4.24 13.38 15.35
N ASP A 163 3.84 14.56 15.85
CA ASP A 163 4.15 15.85 15.23
C ASP A 163 5.48 16.40 15.77
N THR A 164 6.56 15.62 15.58
CA THR A 164 7.91 15.95 15.96
C THR A 164 8.77 16.19 14.72
N PRO A 165 9.92 16.90 14.82
CA PRO A 165 10.81 17.15 13.68
C PRO A 165 11.23 15.86 12.97
N GLY A 166 11.45 15.95 11.64
CA GLY A 166 11.84 14.82 10.82
C GLY A 166 10.69 13.84 10.57
N TRP A 167 10.97 12.56 10.70
CA TRP A 167 9.99 11.48 10.49
C TRP A 167 9.15 11.15 11.73
N GLY A 168 9.35 11.86 12.83
CA GLY A 168 8.65 11.56 14.09
C GLY A 168 9.10 10.27 14.77
N ILE A 169 10.28 9.76 14.40
CA ILE A 169 10.87 8.53 14.94
C ILE A 169 12.36 8.73 15.22
N GLU A 170 12.89 7.87 16.05
CA GLU A 170 14.32 7.78 16.31
C GLU A 170 14.79 6.34 16.06
N ILE A 171 15.77 6.18 15.17
CA ILE A 171 16.34 4.86 14.88
C ILE A 171 17.24 4.47 16.05
N ASN A 172 17.12 3.22 16.51
CA ASN A 172 17.95 2.69 17.57
C ASN A 172 19.44 2.70 17.15
N PRO A 173 20.35 3.37 17.90
CA PRO A 173 21.76 3.43 17.57
C PRO A 173 22.43 2.06 17.40
N ASP A 174 22.03 1.06 18.19
CA ASP A 174 22.56 -0.30 18.05
C ASP A 174 22.32 -0.92 16.68
N TRP A 175 21.28 -0.46 15.97
CA TRP A 175 21.00 -0.87 14.59
C TRP A 175 21.95 -0.16 13.61
N LEU A 176 22.21 1.12 13.82
CA LEU A 176 23.12 1.89 12.96
C LEU A 176 24.55 1.34 13.07
N ASP A 177 24.99 0.98 14.28
CA ASP A 177 26.32 0.43 14.53
C ASP A 177 26.54 -0.94 13.86
N LYS A 178 25.46 -1.70 13.63
CA LYS A 178 25.50 -3.01 12.95
C LYS A 178 25.25 -2.93 11.45
N SER A 179 24.86 -1.76 10.95
CA SER A 179 24.48 -1.56 9.56
C SER A 179 25.68 -1.32 8.68
N GLU A 180 25.69 -1.89 7.47
CA GLU A 180 26.67 -1.58 6.46
C GLU A 180 26.33 -0.25 5.77
N TYR A 181 27.19 0.73 5.92
CA TYR A 181 27.05 2.02 5.23
C TYR A 181 27.54 1.90 3.78
N LYS A 182 26.66 2.21 2.83
CA LYS A 182 27.00 2.29 1.40
C LYS A 182 26.64 3.65 0.87
N LYS A 183 27.59 4.31 0.20
CA LYS A 183 27.39 5.57 -0.50
C LYS A 183 27.49 5.31 -2.00
N THR A 184 26.46 5.70 -2.76
CA THR A 184 26.54 5.75 -4.22
C THR A 184 27.04 7.12 -4.62
N GLU A 185 28.15 7.16 -5.34
CA GLU A 185 28.65 8.38 -5.99
C GLU A 185 28.17 8.38 -7.45
N ILE A 186 27.56 9.48 -7.88
CA ILE A 186 27.04 9.72 -9.23
C ILE A 186 28.07 10.56 -9.99
#